data_7f2c46b1485a61324872cf18e23fa332
#
_entry.id   7f2c46b1485a61324872cf18e23fa332
#
_cell.length_a   1.000
_cell.length_b   1.000
_cell.length_c   1.000
_cell.angle_alpha   90.00
_cell.angle_beta   90.00
_cell.angle_gamma   90.00
#
_symmetry.space_group_name_H-M   'P 1'
#
loop_
_entity.id
_entity.type
_entity.pdbx_description
1 polymer ?
#
loop_
_entity_poly.entity_id
_entity_poly.type
_entity_poly.pdbx_seq_one_letter_code
_entity_poly.pdbx_strand_id
1 'polypeptide(L)'
;MFILDSRVMSTGKPPQTNLKPIKTPCIGVCSTGIGDSVCRGCKRFSHEVIHWNGYTQDEKRFVDQRLSKFLSQACAHKCTVIDRKLLQWQLDTQLVRYNGEHDEYCWLFQLLKAGASQISDPGKYGFRVHPSWADLSLIELRDRIDEDFWVLSTAHYDRYLATCLLYTSDAADD
;
A
#
# COMPACT_ATOMS: atom_id res chain seq x y z
N MET A 1 22.09 -2.70 -61.03
CA MET A 1 21.34 -1.51 -60.59
C MET A 1 20.41 -1.96 -59.47
N PHE A 2 20.90 -1.92 -58.20
CA PHE A 2 20.18 -2.40 -57.03
C PHE A 2 19.57 -1.20 -56.31
N ILE A 3 18.27 -1.17 -56.22
CA ILE A 3 17.50 -0.14 -55.49
C ILE A 3 17.41 -0.59 -54.04
N LEU A 4 18.08 0.13 -53.13
CA LEU A 4 17.96 -0.02 -51.68
C LEU A 4 16.69 0.64 -51.21
N ASP A 5 15.74 -0.17 -50.79
CA ASP A 5 14.47 0.24 -50.21
C ASP A 5 14.68 0.55 -48.71
N SER A 6 14.73 1.83 -48.37
CA SER A 6 14.90 2.32 -47.01
C SER A 6 13.54 2.27 -46.26
N ARG A 7 13.21 1.15 -45.64
CA ARG A 7 12.05 1.08 -44.71
C ARG A 7 12.38 1.84 -43.45
N VAL A 8 11.73 2.97 -43.33
CA VAL A 8 11.64 3.78 -42.11
C VAL A 8 11.10 2.92 -40.98
N MET A 9 11.91 2.69 -39.93
CA MET A 9 11.45 2.08 -38.68
C MET A 9 10.51 3.07 -37.98
N SER A 10 9.23 2.75 -38.01
CA SER A 10 8.21 3.42 -37.20
C SER A 10 8.50 3.15 -35.74
N THR A 11 8.89 4.19 -35.01
CA THR A 11 8.98 4.17 -33.54
C THR A 11 7.58 4.11 -32.97
N GLY A 12 7.06 2.89 -32.83
CA GLY A 12 5.78 2.65 -32.17
C GLY A 12 5.85 3.11 -30.72
N LYS A 13 5.07 4.17 -30.41
CA LYS A 13 4.83 4.57 -29.02
C LYS A 13 4.29 3.33 -28.26
N PRO A 14 4.85 3.00 -27.08
CA PRO A 14 4.38 1.83 -26.32
C PRO A 14 2.90 1.96 -26.02
N PRO A 15 2.11 0.86 -25.99
CA PRO A 15 0.69 0.90 -25.77
C PRO A 15 0.41 1.58 -24.43
N GLN A 16 -0.35 2.66 -24.46
CA GLN A 16 -0.82 3.35 -23.25
C GLN A 16 -1.86 2.43 -22.61
N THR A 17 -1.48 1.78 -21.50
CA THR A 17 -2.43 1.07 -20.68
C THR A 17 -3.40 2.08 -20.07
N ASN A 18 -4.70 1.92 -20.33
CA ASN A 18 -5.78 2.75 -19.76
C ASN A 18 -5.98 2.53 -18.24
N LEU A 19 -4.91 2.29 -17.52
CA LEU A 19 -4.92 2.10 -16.08
C LEU A 19 -5.06 3.47 -15.40
N LYS A 20 -5.90 3.54 -14.38
CA LYS A 20 -6.09 4.76 -13.59
C LYS A 20 -4.76 5.21 -12.99
N PRO A 21 -4.45 6.53 -12.96
CA PRO A 21 -3.26 7.04 -12.33
C PRO A 21 -3.22 6.69 -10.84
N ILE A 22 -2.06 6.22 -10.37
CA ILE A 22 -1.83 5.95 -8.95
C ILE A 22 -1.72 7.27 -8.20
N LYS A 23 -2.62 7.46 -7.24
CA LYS A 23 -2.62 8.62 -6.34
C LYS A 23 -1.53 8.47 -5.29
N THR A 24 -1.05 9.60 -4.75
CA THR A 24 -0.14 9.56 -3.62
C THR A 24 -0.80 8.92 -2.40
N PRO A 25 -0.15 7.96 -1.72
CA PRO A 25 -0.65 7.40 -0.47
C PRO A 25 -0.41 8.31 0.75
N CYS A 26 0.10 9.53 0.55
CA CYS A 26 0.37 10.48 1.62
C CYS A 26 -0.92 10.88 2.35
N ILE A 27 -0.88 10.85 3.69
CA ILE A 27 -1.99 11.22 4.57
C ILE A 27 -1.76 12.60 5.23
N GLY A 28 -0.74 13.36 4.79
CA GLY A 28 -0.42 14.68 5.33
C GLY A 28 0.55 14.68 6.54
N VAL A 29 0.77 13.53 7.17
CA VAL A 29 1.75 13.37 8.26
C VAL A 29 2.95 12.60 7.73
N CYS A 30 4.11 13.27 7.66
CA CYS A 30 5.32 12.68 7.10
C CYS A 30 6.43 12.60 8.15
N SER A 31 6.79 11.40 8.60
CA SER A 31 7.83 11.18 9.59
C SER A 31 9.24 11.04 8.99
N THR A 32 9.37 10.89 7.66
CA THR A 32 10.68 10.84 7.01
C THR A 32 11.43 12.19 7.10
N GLY A 33 10.71 13.29 7.30
CA GLY A 33 11.30 14.62 7.54
C GLY A 33 12.02 14.74 8.88
N ILE A 34 11.76 13.84 9.83
CA ILE A 34 12.42 13.77 11.15
C ILE A 34 13.37 12.59 11.28
N GLY A 35 13.71 11.92 10.15
CA GLY A 35 14.74 10.88 10.10
C GLY A 35 14.25 9.44 9.99
N ASP A 36 12.94 9.17 9.95
CA ASP A 36 12.45 7.80 9.76
C ASP A 36 12.74 7.31 8.34
N SER A 37 13.34 6.13 8.21
CA SER A 37 13.57 5.48 6.92
C SER A 37 12.27 5.02 6.24
N VAL A 38 11.23 4.75 7.05
CA VAL A 38 9.89 4.37 6.60
C VAL A 38 8.87 5.30 7.23
N CYS A 39 8.10 6.00 6.42
CA CYS A 39 7.10 6.94 6.89
C CYS A 39 6.02 6.24 7.73
N ARG A 40 5.80 6.68 8.98
CA ARG A 40 4.75 6.12 9.85
C ARG A 40 3.35 6.35 9.31
N GLY A 41 3.13 7.44 8.59
CA GLY A 41 1.82 7.74 8.00
C GLY A 41 1.48 6.85 6.81
N CYS A 42 2.27 6.90 5.74
CA CYS A 42 1.96 6.22 4.48
C CYS A 42 2.77 4.95 4.22
N LYS A 43 3.71 4.58 5.11
CA LYS A 43 4.58 3.38 5.03
C LYS A 43 5.47 3.32 3.78
N ARG A 44 5.60 4.43 3.03
CA ARG A 44 6.61 4.56 1.98
C ARG A 44 8.00 4.69 2.58
N PHE A 45 8.99 4.22 1.85
CA PHE A 45 10.39 4.46 2.16
C PHE A 45 10.75 5.93 1.94
N SER A 46 11.75 6.45 2.64
CA SER A 46 12.15 7.85 2.57
C SER A 46 12.46 8.31 1.14
N HIS A 47 13.22 7.51 0.37
CA HIS A 47 13.52 7.82 -1.04
C HIS A 47 12.27 7.83 -1.93
N GLU A 48 11.27 6.97 -1.67
CA GLU A 48 10.01 6.96 -2.41
C GLU A 48 9.15 8.20 -2.10
N VAL A 49 9.23 8.71 -0.87
CA VAL A 49 8.57 9.96 -0.51
C VAL A 49 9.19 11.13 -1.26
N ILE A 50 10.53 11.21 -1.26
CA ILE A 50 11.29 12.29 -1.89
C ILE A 50 11.08 12.30 -3.42
N HIS A 51 11.17 11.14 -4.06
CA HIS A 51 11.16 11.04 -5.53
C HIS A 51 9.77 10.76 -6.13
N TRP A 52 8.71 10.72 -5.32
CA TRP A 52 7.36 10.32 -5.77
C TRP A 52 6.87 11.05 -7.02
N ASN A 53 7.10 12.34 -7.10
CA ASN A 53 6.62 13.14 -8.23
C ASN A 53 7.36 12.83 -9.53
N GLY A 54 8.61 12.36 -9.44
CA GLY A 54 9.42 11.94 -10.58
C GLY A 54 9.16 10.50 -11.03
N TYR A 55 8.48 9.68 -10.22
CA TYR A 55 8.18 8.30 -10.57
C TYR A 55 7.20 8.19 -11.72
N THR A 56 7.44 7.24 -12.61
CA THR A 56 6.48 6.78 -13.62
C THR A 56 5.26 6.13 -12.98
N GLN A 57 4.19 5.93 -13.73
CA GLN A 57 3.00 5.25 -13.22
C GLN A 57 3.29 3.78 -12.85
N ASP A 58 4.22 3.13 -13.54
CA ASP A 58 4.60 1.76 -13.23
C ASP A 58 5.39 1.67 -11.92
N GLU A 59 6.35 2.57 -11.68
CA GLU A 59 7.06 2.66 -10.40
C GLU A 59 6.09 2.95 -9.24
N LYS A 60 5.15 3.88 -9.41
CA LYS A 60 4.11 4.15 -8.43
C LYS A 60 3.24 2.91 -8.16
N ARG A 61 2.95 2.12 -9.20
CA ARG A 61 2.18 0.87 -9.06
C ARG A 61 2.94 -0.19 -8.27
N PHE A 62 4.25 -0.34 -8.46
CA PHE A 62 5.06 -1.25 -7.65
C PHE A 62 5.03 -0.88 -6.17
N VAL A 63 5.15 0.41 -5.85
CA VAL A 63 5.03 0.89 -4.47
C VAL A 63 3.64 0.60 -3.91
N ASP A 64 2.58 0.92 -4.64
CA ASP A 64 1.19 0.68 -4.24
C ASP A 64 0.89 -0.81 -4.00
N GLN A 65 1.38 -1.69 -4.87
CA GLN A 65 1.27 -3.15 -4.71
C GLN A 65 1.97 -3.66 -3.45
N ARG A 66 3.18 -3.14 -3.15
CA ARG A 66 3.88 -3.51 -1.91
C ARG A 66 3.10 -3.06 -0.68
N LEU A 67 2.65 -1.81 -0.67
CA LEU A 67 1.89 -1.24 0.44
C LEU A 67 0.57 -1.98 0.66
N SER A 68 -0.20 -2.25 -0.39
CA SER A 68 -1.44 -3.00 -0.29
C SER A 68 -1.23 -4.43 0.19
N LYS A 69 -0.17 -5.11 -0.29
CA LYS A 69 0.19 -6.46 0.17
C LYS A 69 0.50 -6.50 1.67
N PHE A 70 1.30 -5.56 2.19
CA PHE A 70 1.64 -5.54 3.61
C PHE A 70 0.45 -5.18 4.49
N LEU A 71 -0.37 -4.24 4.05
CA LEU A 71 -1.61 -3.91 4.74
C LEU A 71 -2.57 -5.10 4.79
N SER A 72 -2.73 -5.80 3.66
CA SER A 72 -3.54 -7.01 3.59
C SER A 72 -3.05 -8.08 4.55
N GLN A 73 -1.74 -8.34 4.61
CA GLN A 73 -1.15 -9.29 5.55
C GLN A 73 -1.41 -8.90 7.02
N ALA A 74 -1.23 -7.62 7.37
CA ALA A 74 -1.49 -7.12 8.73
C ALA A 74 -2.95 -7.29 9.14
N CYS A 75 -3.89 -7.03 8.22
CA CYS A 75 -5.32 -7.24 8.43
C CYS A 75 -5.68 -8.74 8.53
N ALA A 76 -5.22 -9.56 7.57
CA ALA A 76 -5.55 -10.98 7.52
C ALA A 76 -5.05 -11.76 8.74
N HIS A 77 -3.98 -11.27 9.38
CA HIS A 77 -3.49 -11.85 10.63
C HIS A 77 -4.47 -11.67 11.81
N LYS A 78 -5.35 -10.68 11.75
CA LYS A 78 -6.26 -10.31 12.85
C LYS A 78 -7.74 -10.51 12.54
N CYS A 79 -8.10 -10.50 11.28
CA CYS A 79 -9.48 -10.55 10.82
C CYS A 79 -9.65 -11.53 9.67
N THR A 80 -10.88 -12.02 9.49
CA THR A 80 -11.32 -12.76 8.30
C THR A 80 -12.48 -12.02 7.66
N VAL A 81 -12.37 -11.73 6.37
CA VAL A 81 -13.50 -11.25 5.56
C VAL A 81 -14.36 -12.46 5.23
N ILE A 82 -15.60 -12.47 5.69
CA ILE A 82 -16.56 -13.57 5.53
C ILE A 82 -17.54 -13.31 4.38
N ASP A 83 -17.82 -12.06 4.08
CA ASP A 83 -18.66 -11.65 2.96
C ASP A 83 -18.11 -10.37 2.31
N ARG A 84 -17.38 -10.57 1.21
CA ARG A 84 -16.79 -9.47 0.44
C ARG A 84 -17.83 -8.52 -0.15
N LYS A 85 -18.97 -9.06 -0.59
CA LYS A 85 -20.04 -8.25 -1.20
C LYS A 85 -20.72 -7.37 -0.17
N LEU A 86 -20.96 -7.93 1.01
CA LEU A 86 -21.52 -7.18 2.14
C LEU A 86 -20.54 -6.08 2.58
N LEU A 87 -19.26 -6.38 2.70
CA LEU A 87 -18.23 -5.40 3.04
C LEU A 87 -18.20 -4.26 2.01
N GLN A 88 -18.22 -4.59 0.72
CA GLN A 88 -18.24 -3.60 -0.36
C GLN A 88 -19.50 -2.73 -0.29
N TRP A 89 -20.67 -3.36 -0.11
CA TRP A 89 -21.93 -2.64 0.03
C TRP A 89 -21.92 -1.66 1.21
N GLN A 90 -21.35 -2.06 2.35
CA GLN A 90 -21.18 -1.19 3.51
C GLN A 90 -20.30 0.01 3.22
N LEU A 91 -19.17 -0.19 2.54
CA LEU A 91 -18.27 0.89 2.13
C LEU A 91 -18.97 1.89 1.22
N ASP A 92 -19.70 1.40 0.21
CA ASP A 92 -20.42 2.22 -0.75
C ASP A 92 -21.56 3.01 -0.08
N THR A 93 -22.34 2.35 0.80
CA THR A 93 -23.45 2.96 1.53
C THR A 93 -22.99 4.05 2.48
N GLN A 94 -21.86 3.85 3.14
CA GLN A 94 -21.27 4.82 4.08
C GLN A 94 -20.35 5.84 3.39
N LEU A 95 -20.24 5.81 2.06
CA LEU A 95 -19.40 6.69 1.26
C LEU A 95 -17.92 6.65 1.67
N VAL A 96 -17.45 5.52 2.16
CA VAL A 96 -16.04 5.31 2.51
C VAL A 96 -15.24 5.10 1.24
N ARG A 97 -14.16 5.87 1.09
CA ARG A 97 -13.30 5.76 -0.09
C ARG A 97 -12.36 4.56 0.03
N TYR A 98 -12.33 3.73 -0.99
CA TYR A 98 -11.41 2.60 -1.12
C TYR A 98 -10.92 2.44 -2.56
N ASN A 99 -9.84 1.71 -2.76
CA ASN A 99 -9.35 1.35 -4.10
C ASN A 99 -9.90 -0.04 -4.47
N GLY A 100 -10.76 -0.10 -5.48
CA GLY A 100 -11.37 -1.35 -5.94
C GLY A 100 -10.37 -2.35 -6.55
N GLU A 101 -9.15 -1.92 -6.88
CA GLU A 101 -8.07 -2.78 -7.38
C GLU A 101 -7.31 -3.50 -6.25
N HIS A 102 -7.46 -3.03 -5.01
CA HIS A 102 -6.91 -3.69 -3.83
C HIS A 102 -7.82 -4.83 -3.36
N ASP A 103 -7.27 -5.71 -2.51
CA ASP A 103 -8.06 -6.79 -1.94
C ASP A 103 -9.01 -6.33 -0.82
N GLU A 104 -9.88 -7.23 -0.39
CA GLU A 104 -10.90 -6.98 0.62
C GLU A 104 -10.33 -6.66 2.01
N TYR A 105 -9.11 -7.07 2.34
CA TYR A 105 -8.48 -6.72 3.61
C TYR A 105 -8.04 -5.26 3.64
N CYS A 106 -7.59 -4.73 2.51
CA CYS A 106 -7.33 -3.30 2.36
C CYS A 106 -8.64 -2.50 2.50
N TRP A 107 -9.75 -3.00 1.95
CA TRP A 107 -11.07 -2.39 2.09
C TRP A 107 -11.54 -2.39 3.54
N LEU A 108 -11.37 -3.53 4.23
CA LEU A 108 -11.69 -3.65 5.66
C LEU A 108 -10.94 -2.60 6.49
N PHE A 109 -9.65 -2.39 6.20
CA PHE A 109 -8.88 -1.37 6.91
C PHE A 109 -9.42 0.05 6.67
N GLN A 110 -9.87 0.38 5.44
CA GLN A 110 -10.51 1.67 5.18
C GLN A 110 -11.82 1.83 5.97
N LEU A 111 -12.60 0.76 6.09
CA LEU A 111 -13.82 0.75 6.92
C LEU A 111 -13.48 1.02 8.39
N LEU A 112 -12.49 0.33 8.94
CA LEU A 112 -12.03 0.52 10.32
C LEU A 112 -11.49 1.95 10.56
N LYS A 113 -10.77 2.51 9.59
CA LYS A 113 -10.29 3.90 9.67
C LYS A 113 -11.44 4.92 9.69
N ALA A 114 -12.49 4.67 8.92
CA ALA A 114 -13.62 5.57 8.80
C ALA A 114 -14.56 5.50 10.02
N GLY A 115 -14.76 4.30 10.61
CA GLY A 115 -15.83 4.13 11.57
C GLY A 115 -15.67 3.03 12.61
N ALA A 116 -14.44 2.67 13.04
CA ALA A 116 -14.23 1.61 14.04
C ALA A 116 -15.03 1.80 15.32
N SER A 117 -15.24 3.04 15.78
CA SER A 117 -16.03 3.36 16.97
C SER A 117 -17.54 3.15 16.81
N GLN A 118 -18.02 3.06 15.58
CA GLN A 118 -19.45 2.97 15.28
C GLN A 118 -19.88 1.54 14.92
N ILE A 119 -18.94 0.64 14.71
CA ILE A 119 -19.21 -0.76 14.39
C ILE A 119 -19.40 -1.52 15.69
N SER A 120 -20.64 -1.88 16.00
CA SER A 120 -20.97 -2.70 17.18
C SER A 120 -20.91 -4.21 16.92
N ASP A 121 -21.15 -4.62 15.68
CA ASP A 121 -21.16 -6.03 15.25
C ASP A 121 -20.43 -6.20 13.92
N PRO A 122 -19.19 -6.72 13.93
CA PRO A 122 -18.39 -6.96 12.73
C PRO A 122 -19.10 -7.83 11.68
N GLY A 123 -19.91 -8.79 12.10
CA GLY A 123 -20.64 -9.69 11.20
C GLY A 123 -21.58 -8.95 10.25
N LYS A 124 -22.18 -7.85 10.69
CA LYS A 124 -23.05 -6.99 9.86
C LYS A 124 -22.29 -6.20 8.80
N TYR A 125 -20.96 -6.20 8.89
CA TYR A 125 -20.06 -5.54 7.94
C TYR A 125 -19.25 -6.55 7.08
N GLY A 126 -19.59 -7.85 7.19
CA GLY A 126 -18.98 -8.89 6.37
C GLY A 126 -17.59 -9.34 6.82
N PHE A 127 -17.22 -9.11 8.08
CA PHE A 127 -15.94 -9.58 8.62
C PHE A 127 -16.07 -10.13 10.05
N ARG A 128 -15.04 -10.80 10.52
CA ARG A 128 -14.93 -11.33 11.88
C ARG A 128 -13.53 -11.10 12.41
N VAL A 129 -13.40 -10.73 13.67
CA VAL A 129 -12.12 -10.65 14.38
C VAL A 129 -11.71 -12.04 14.84
N HIS A 130 -10.42 -12.37 14.74
CA HIS A 130 -9.92 -13.66 15.21
C HIS A 130 -9.99 -13.73 16.75
N PRO A 131 -10.21 -14.91 17.32
CA PRO A 131 -10.35 -15.08 18.79
C PRO A 131 -9.17 -14.51 19.58
N SER A 132 -7.96 -14.61 19.06
CA SER A 132 -6.75 -14.08 19.69
C SER A 132 -6.72 -12.55 19.85
N TRP A 133 -7.61 -11.85 19.16
CA TRP A 133 -7.73 -10.38 19.15
C TRP A 133 -9.11 -9.89 19.59
N ALA A 134 -9.98 -10.81 20.04
CA ALA A 134 -11.37 -10.51 20.38
C ALA A 134 -11.52 -9.59 21.62
N ASP A 135 -10.50 -9.53 22.47
CA ASP A 135 -10.49 -8.67 23.66
C ASP A 135 -10.22 -7.20 23.34
N LEU A 136 -9.73 -6.90 22.13
CA LEU A 136 -9.48 -5.53 21.70
C LEU A 136 -10.75 -4.88 21.16
N SER A 137 -10.93 -3.60 21.46
CA SER A 137 -11.88 -2.77 20.73
C SER A 137 -11.47 -2.66 19.25
N LEU A 138 -12.40 -2.38 18.34
CA LEU A 138 -12.09 -2.19 16.92
C LEU A 138 -11.16 -0.98 16.67
N ILE A 139 -11.14 0.00 17.56
CA ILE A 139 -10.19 1.12 17.52
C ILE A 139 -8.78 0.61 17.79
N GLU A 140 -8.58 -0.13 18.87
CA GLU A 140 -7.29 -0.71 19.22
C GLU A 140 -6.82 -1.72 18.15
N LEU A 141 -7.75 -2.51 17.61
CA LEU A 141 -7.48 -3.45 16.52
C LEU A 141 -6.99 -2.72 15.27
N ARG A 142 -7.64 -1.62 14.87
CA ARG A 142 -7.20 -0.75 13.77
C ARG A 142 -5.78 -0.22 14.01
N ASP A 143 -5.50 0.27 15.20
CA ASP A 143 -4.20 0.84 15.55
C ASP A 143 -3.11 -0.24 15.55
N ARG A 144 -3.43 -1.45 16.00
CA ARG A 144 -2.53 -2.60 15.94
C ARG A 144 -2.28 -3.07 14.51
N ILE A 145 -3.27 -3.02 13.63
CA ILE A 145 -3.09 -3.29 12.19
C ILE A 145 -2.15 -2.24 11.57
N ASP A 146 -2.33 -0.98 11.87
CA ASP A 146 -1.49 0.11 11.36
C ASP A 146 -0.03 -0.01 11.83
N GLU A 147 0.18 -0.41 13.09
CA GLU A 147 1.52 -0.67 13.63
C GLU A 147 2.18 -1.87 12.95
N ASP A 148 1.47 -3.01 12.79
CA ASP A 148 2.02 -4.17 12.09
C ASP A 148 2.34 -3.85 10.63
N PHE A 149 1.53 -3.04 9.97
CA PHE A 149 1.81 -2.56 8.61
C PHE A 149 3.12 -1.75 8.56
N TRP A 150 3.36 -0.89 9.55
CA TRP A 150 4.61 -0.14 9.66
C TRP A 150 5.80 -1.06 9.97
N VAL A 151 5.64 -2.00 10.90
CA VAL A 151 6.68 -3.00 11.25
C VAL A 151 7.07 -3.85 10.03
N LEU A 152 6.10 -4.36 9.26
CA LEU A 152 6.36 -5.12 8.04
C LEU A 152 7.10 -4.29 6.99
N SER A 153 6.72 -3.01 6.83
CA SER A 153 7.38 -2.10 5.90
C SER A 153 8.82 -1.79 6.31
N THR A 154 9.06 -1.60 7.60
CA THR A 154 10.39 -1.35 8.17
C THR A 154 11.29 -2.59 8.04
N ALA A 155 10.79 -3.76 8.41
CA ALA A 155 11.53 -5.01 8.27
C ALA A 155 11.92 -5.29 6.80
N HIS A 156 11.04 -4.95 5.84
CA HIS A 156 11.35 -5.07 4.42
C HIS A 156 12.43 -4.06 3.98
N TYR A 157 12.34 -2.81 4.45
CA TYR A 157 13.36 -1.80 4.20
C TYR A 157 14.73 -2.25 4.71
N ASP A 158 14.81 -2.66 5.97
CA ASP A 158 16.06 -3.08 6.61
C ASP A 158 16.70 -4.27 5.88
N ARG A 159 15.88 -5.24 5.49
CA ARG A 159 16.37 -6.46 4.84
C ARG A 159 16.93 -6.22 3.43
N TYR A 160 16.29 -5.35 2.64
CA TYR A 160 16.59 -5.26 1.20
C TYR A 160 17.26 -3.95 0.79
N LEU A 161 17.11 -2.88 1.56
CA LEU A 161 17.64 -1.56 1.20
C LEU A 161 18.75 -1.10 2.13
N ALA A 162 18.62 -1.23 3.45
CA ALA A 162 19.67 -0.84 4.37
C ALA A 162 20.95 -1.63 4.12
N THR A 163 20.83 -2.93 3.83
CA THR A 163 21.97 -3.80 3.53
C THR A 163 22.67 -3.37 2.22
N CYS A 164 21.92 -2.99 1.18
CA CYS A 164 22.50 -2.52 -0.08
C CYS A 164 23.24 -1.18 0.07
N LEU A 165 22.72 -0.28 0.93
CA LEU A 165 23.35 1.03 1.16
C LEU A 165 24.66 0.91 1.94
N LEU A 166 24.83 -0.07 2.81
CA LEU A 166 26.07 -0.33 3.53
C LEU A 166 27.19 -0.81 2.58
N TYR A 167 26.85 -1.62 1.57
CA TYR A 167 27.84 -2.12 0.59
C TYR A 167 28.34 -1.04 -0.38
N THR A 168 27.59 0.03 -0.59
CA THR A 168 28.00 1.12 -1.51
C THR A 168 28.84 2.18 -0.82
N SER A 169 28.81 2.31 0.50
CA SER A 169 29.66 3.25 1.26
C SER A 169 31.09 2.77 1.44
N ASP A 170 31.34 1.45 1.47
CA ASP A 170 32.68 0.89 1.62
C ASP A 170 33.50 0.86 0.31
N ALA A 171 32.86 1.11 -0.84
CA ALA A 171 33.52 1.13 -2.16
C ALA A 171 34.09 2.52 -2.56
N ALA A 172 33.94 3.53 -1.73
CA ALA A 172 34.36 4.90 -2.01
C ALA A 172 35.68 5.33 -1.34
N ASP A 173 36.32 4.42 -0.57
CA ASP A 173 37.54 4.71 0.21
C ASP A 173 38.80 3.93 -0.28
N ASP A 174 38.88 3.53 -1.57
CA ASP A 174 40.11 3.01 -2.20
C ASP A 174 40.58 3.91 -3.35
#